data_902860824a6a0b3f7421837a67ee1b99
#
_entry.id   902860824a6a0b3f7421837a67ee1b99
#
_cell.length_a   1.000
_cell.length_b   1.000
_cell.length_c   1.000
_cell.angle_alpha   90.00
_cell.angle_beta   90.00
_cell.angle_gamma   90.00
#
_symmetry.space_group_name_H-M   'P 1'
#
loop_
_entity.id
_entity.type
_entity.pdbx_description
1 polymer ?
#
loop_
_entity_poly.entity_id
_entity_poly.type
_entity_poly.pdbx_seq_one_letter_code
_entity_poly.pdbx_strand_id
1 'polypeptide(L)'
;MSEVRNVIIIGSGPAGYTAGLYAGRAMLNPLMFAGYMSGGQLMLTSDIENFPGYPEGIGGPEMMMQLREQAERFGLEVQDRNVDEVDLNERPFKVMVEG
;
A
#
# COMPACT_ATOMS: atom_id res chain seq x y z
N MET A 1 11.74 0.95 19.22
CA MET A 1 10.94 -0.18 19.70
C MET A 1 10.33 -0.93 18.52
N SER A 2 10.39 -2.24 18.55
CA SER A 2 9.91 -3.06 17.44
C SER A 2 8.51 -3.60 17.70
N GLU A 3 7.77 -3.75 16.63
CA GLU A 3 6.45 -4.30 16.64
C GLU A 3 6.38 -5.40 15.58
N VAL A 4 5.73 -6.51 15.89
CA VAL A 4 5.59 -7.62 14.94
C VAL A 4 4.20 -7.56 14.33
N ARG A 5 4.16 -7.55 13.00
CA ARG A 5 2.92 -7.55 12.22
C ARG A 5 2.81 -8.82 11.41
N ASN A 6 1.58 -9.27 11.19
CA ASN A 6 1.35 -10.45 10.35
C ASN A 6 1.72 -10.19 8.90
N VAL A 7 1.45 -8.98 8.41
CA VAL A 7 1.72 -8.60 7.02
C VAL A 7 2.23 -7.17 6.99
N ILE A 8 3.34 -6.97 6.32
CA ILE A 8 3.85 -5.63 6.01
C ILE A 8 3.93 -5.51 4.49
N ILE A 9 3.39 -4.43 3.95
CA ILE A 9 3.37 -4.14 2.52
C ILE A 9 4.29 -2.96 2.27
N ILE A 10 5.20 -3.12 1.33
CA ILE A 10 6.13 -2.06 0.95
C ILE A 10 5.73 -1.58 -0.44
N GLY A 11 5.27 -0.35 -0.51
CA GLY A 11 4.83 0.26 -1.75
C GLY A 11 3.34 0.53 -1.78
N SER A 12 2.97 1.62 -2.44
CA SER A 12 1.60 2.14 -2.46
C SER A 12 1.01 2.25 -3.86
N GLY A 13 1.43 1.41 -4.79
CA GLY A 13 0.78 1.29 -6.09
C GLY A 13 -0.48 0.43 -5.99
N PRO A 14 -1.14 0.18 -7.13
CA PRO A 14 -2.37 -0.62 -7.13
C PRO A 14 -2.20 -2.01 -6.52
N ALA A 15 -1.05 -2.65 -6.77
CA ALA A 15 -0.79 -3.98 -6.22
C ALA A 15 -0.72 -3.93 -4.70
N GLY A 16 -0.06 -2.90 -4.14
CA GLY A 16 0.05 -2.73 -2.70
C GLY A 16 -1.30 -2.54 -2.03
N TYR A 17 -2.12 -1.66 -2.57
CA TYR A 17 -3.46 -1.43 -2.01
C TYR A 17 -4.36 -2.64 -2.17
N THR A 18 -4.23 -3.38 -3.28
CA THR A 18 -4.98 -4.62 -3.47
C THR A 18 -4.60 -5.65 -2.40
N ALA A 19 -3.29 -5.81 -2.16
CA ALA A 19 -2.82 -6.70 -1.10
C ALA A 19 -3.34 -6.24 0.27
N GLY A 20 -3.31 -4.94 0.53
CA GLY A 20 -3.79 -4.38 1.79
C GLY A 20 -5.28 -4.60 2.00
N LEU A 21 -6.07 -4.45 0.94
CA LEU A 21 -7.51 -4.69 1.00
C LEU A 21 -7.80 -6.14 1.40
N TYR A 22 -7.19 -7.08 0.70
CA TYR A 22 -7.44 -8.50 0.99
C TYR A 22 -6.89 -8.93 2.33
N ALA A 23 -5.70 -8.45 2.71
CA ALA A 23 -5.14 -8.76 4.03
C ALA A 23 -6.01 -8.17 5.15
N GLY A 24 -6.55 -6.97 4.94
CA GLY A 24 -7.48 -6.35 5.88
C GLY A 24 -8.76 -7.15 6.04
N ARG A 25 -9.32 -7.61 4.92
CA ARG A 25 -10.52 -8.45 4.95
C ARG A 25 -10.27 -9.80 5.60
N ALA A 26 -9.05 -10.30 5.53
CA ALA A 26 -8.66 -11.54 6.21
C ALA A 26 -8.30 -11.32 7.68
N MET A 27 -8.46 -10.10 8.18
CA MET A 27 -8.19 -9.73 9.57
C MET A 27 -6.73 -9.95 9.98
N LEU A 28 -5.81 -9.72 9.05
CA LEU A 28 -4.38 -9.91 9.30
C LEU A 28 -3.68 -8.64 9.81
N ASN A 29 -4.44 -7.57 10.01
CA ASN A 29 -3.92 -6.32 10.56
C ASN A 29 -2.72 -5.81 9.75
N PRO A 30 -2.87 -5.59 8.44
CA PRO A 30 -1.75 -5.21 7.59
C PRO A 30 -1.26 -3.79 7.83
N LEU A 31 0.05 -3.61 7.70
CA LEU A 31 0.70 -2.29 7.74
C LEU A 31 1.38 -2.06 6.40
N MET A 32 1.13 -0.89 5.80
CA MET A 32 1.78 -0.49 4.56
C MET A 32 2.71 0.70 4.81
N PHE A 33 3.92 0.60 4.27
CA PHE A 33 4.81 1.75 4.15
C PHE A 33 4.67 2.28 2.72
N ALA A 34 3.98 3.39 2.58
CA ALA A 34 3.62 3.94 1.27
C ALA A 34 4.76 4.73 0.61
N GLY A 35 5.76 5.12 1.40
CA GLY A 35 6.79 6.01 0.93
C GLY A 35 6.35 7.46 0.97
N TYR A 36 7.27 8.37 0.65
CA TYR A 36 6.94 9.80 0.63
C TYR A 36 6.11 10.17 -0.60
N MET A 37 6.20 9.37 -1.67
CA MET A 37 5.42 9.61 -2.89
C MET A 37 4.36 8.53 -3.02
N SER A 38 3.39 8.56 -2.13
CA SER A 38 2.34 7.55 -2.11
C SER A 38 1.53 7.56 -3.42
N GLY A 39 1.08 6.38 -3.83
CA GLY A 39 0.36 6.21 -5.10
C GLY A 39 1.27 5.84 -6.27
N GLY A 40 2.60 5.98 -6.12
CA GLY A 40 3.55 5.57 -7.14
C GLY A 40 3.43 6.34 -8.44
N GLN A 41 3.78 5.68 -9.54
CA GLN A 41 3.81 6.31 -10.85
C GLN A 41 2.44 6.74 -11.37
N LEU A 42 1.37 6.12 -10.91
CA LEU A 42 0.03 6.47 -11.35
C LEU A 42 -0.39 7.85 -10.89
N MET A 43 0.28 8.41 -9.88
CA MET A 43 0.05 9.79 -9.47
C MET A 43 0.46 10.79 -10.54
N LEU A 44 1.30 10.38 -11.50
CA LEU A 44 1.77 11.20 -12.60
C LEU A 44 0.92 11.01 -13.87
N THR A 45 -0.04 10.12 -13.84
CA THR A 45 -0.86 9.77 -15.00
C THR A 45 -2.20 10.47 -14.91
N SER A 46 -2.58 11.18 -15.97
CA SER A 46 -3.85 11.91 -15.98
C SER A 46 -5.05 11.00 -16.24
N ASP A 47 -4.90 10.01 -17.14
CA ASP A 47 -5.99 9.11 -17.48
C ASP A 47 -5.54 7.66 -17.42
N ILE A 48 -6.29 6.84 -16.69
CA ILE A 48 -6.09 5.42 -16.60
C ILE A 48 -7.29 4.75 -17.25
N GLU A 49 -7.04 3.96 -18.28
CA GLU A 49 -8.09 3.34 -19.08
C GLU A 49 -8.07 1.82 -19.02
N ASN A 50 -7.03 1.26 -18.42
CA ASN A 50 -6.80 -0.18 -18.41
C ASN A 50 -6.92 -0.82 -17.01
N PHE A 51 -7.54 -0.12 -16.07
CA PHE A 51 -7.81 -0.72 -14.77
C PHE A 51 -9.29 -1.11 -14.72
N PRO A 52 -9.59 -2.39 -14.44
CA PRO A 52 -10.99 -2.85 -14.42
C PRO A 52 -11.83 -2.08 -13.40
N GLY A 53 -13.06 -1.80 -13.75
CA GLY A 53 -13.98 -1.10 -12.87
C GLY A 53 -14.25 0.34 -13.28
N TYR A 54 -13.49 0.87 -14.24
CA TYR A 54 -13.63 2.24 -14.72
C TYR A 54 -13.81 2.24 -16.24
N PRO A 55 -15.03 1.96 -16.73
CA PRO A 55 -15.26 1.80 -18.17
C PRO A 55 -14.99 3.06 -18.99
N GLU A 56 -15.04 4.23 -18.36
CA GLU A 56 -14.77 5.50 -19.04
C GLU A 56 -13.41 6.09 -18.64
N GLY A 57 -12.60 5.31 -17.92
CA GLY A 57 -11.31 5.79 -17.42
C GLY A 57 -11.44 6.56 -16.12
N ILE A 58 -10.32 6.89 -15.53
CA ILE A 58 -10.24 7.66 -14.28
C ILE A 58 -8.88 8.32 -14.18
N GLY A 59 -8.80 9.49 -13.56
CA GLY A 59 -7.52 10.13 -13.29
C GLY A 59 -6.67 9.30 -12.34
N GLY A 60 -5.34 9.32 -12.55
CA GLY A 60 -4.41 8.54 -11.73
C GLY A 60 -4.51 8.86 -10.25
N PRO A 61 -4.32 10.14 -9.85
CA PRO A 61 -4.44 10.50 -8.42
C PRO A 61 -5.79 10.15 -7.81
N GLU A 62 -6.87 10.36 -8.55
CA GLU A 62 -8.20 10.04 -8.08
C GLU A 62 -8.36 8.56 -7.81
N MET A 63 -7.91 7.72 -8.75
CA MET A 63 -7.98 6.26 -8.56
C MET A 63 -7.17 5.82 -7.35
N MET A 64 -5.96 6.37 -7.20
CA MET A 64 -5.10 5.99 -6.08
C MET A 64 -5.71 6.38 -4.73
N MET A 65 -6.37 7.54 -4.65
CA MET A 65 -7.09 7.92 -3.44
C MET A 65 -8.22 6.94 -3.11
N GLN A 66 -8.96 6.52 -4.12
CA GLN A 66 -10.06 5.56 -3.92
C GLN A 66 -9.54 4.21 -3.46
N LEU A 67 -8.43 3.74 -4.04
CA LEU A 67 -7.83 2.47 -3.62
C LEU A 67 -7.37 2.52 -2.18
N ARG A 68 -6.73 3.62 -1.78
CA ARG A 68 -6.28 3.82 -0.41
C ARG A 68 -7.47 3.83 0.56
N GLU A 69 -8.49 4.62 0.27
CA GLU A 69 -9.67 4.70 1.12
C GLU A 69 -10.35 3.34 1.28
N GLN A 70 -10.45 2.59 0.19
CA GLN A 70 -11.07 1.27 0.24
C GLN A 70 -10.27 0.31 1.12
N ALA A 71 -8.95 0.27 0.96
CA ALA A 71 -8.11 -0.61 1.77
C ALA A 71 -8.13 -0.20 3.24
N GLU A 72 -8.08 1.10 3.52
CA GLU A 72 -8.15 1.61 4.90
C GLU A 72 -9.48 1.29 5.56
N ARG A 73 -10.56 1.28 4.80
CA ARG A 73 -11.87 0.91 5.31
C ARG A 73 -11.88 -0.50 5.90
N PHE A 74 -11.07 -1.40 5.36
CA PHE A 74 -11.01 -2.79 5.83
C PHE A 74 -9.84 -3.06 6.76
N GLY A 75 -9.17 -2.02 7.24
CA GLY A 75 -8.20 -2.16 8.31
C GLY A 75 -6.74 -2.00 7.92
N LEU A 76 -6.44 -1.61 6.67
CA LEU A 76 -5.05 -1.31 6.31
C LEU A 76 -4.59 -0.04 7.05
N GLU A 77 -3.48 -0.15 7.75
CA GLU A 77 -2.79 1.02 8.29
C GLU A 77 -1.75 1.48 7.28
N VAL A 78 -1.77 2.75 6.91
CA VAL A 78 -0.82 3.30 5.94
C VAL A 78 0.05 4.33 6.62
N GLN A 79 1.36 4.17 6.49
CA GLN A 79 2.33 5.17 6.93
C GLN A 79 3.07 5.70 5.71
N ASP A 80 3.15 7.02 5.58
CA ASP A 80 3.81 7.68 4.45
C ASP A 80 5.30 7.84 4.76
N ARG A 81 5.98 6.72 4.89
CA ARG A 81 7.39 6.62 5.25
C ARG A 81 8.09 5.66 4.31
N ASN A 82 9.38 5.89 4.09
CA ASN A 82 10.19 5.01 3.26
C ASN A 82 10.79 3.87 4.08
N VAL A 83 10.87 2.71 3.46
CA VAL A 83 11.62 1.58 4.01
C VAL A 83 13.06 1.72 3.57
N ASP A 84 13.98 1.68 4.52
CA ASP A 84 15.42 1.78 4.23
C ASP A 84 16.03 0.44 3.87
N GLU A 85 15.61 -0.60 4.57
CA GLU A 85 16.27 -1.90 4.49
C GLU A 85 15.33 -3.01 4.93
N VAL A 86 15.50 -4.18 4.35
CA VAL A 86 14.74 -5.38 4.71
C VAL A 86 15.74 -6.50 5.00
N ASP A 87 15.55 -7.22 6.10
CA ASP A 87 16.36 -8.39 6.45
C ASP A 87 15.45 -9.62 6.49
N LEU A 88 15.66 -10.52 5.55
CA LEU A 88 14.85 -11.74 5.40
C LEU A 88 15.59 -13.01 5.87
N ASN A 89 16.69 -12.84 6.60
CA ASN A 89 17.54 -13.99 6.97
C ASN A 89 16.93 -14.86 8.06
N GLU A 90 16.06 -14.31 8.87
CA GLU A 90 15.39 -15.07 9.94
C GLU A 90 13.98 -14.56 10.14
N ARG A 91 13.20 -15.28 10.89
CA ARG A 91 11.83 -14.90 11.21
C ARG A 91 11.75 -14.40 12.66
N PRO A 92 10.97 -13.35 12.90
CA PRO A 92 10.24 -12.57 11.90
C PRO A 92 11.19 -11.77 11.02
N PHE A 93 10.79 -11.54 9.78
CA PHE A 93 11.53 -10.66 8.87
C PHE A 93 11.58 -9.25 9.45
N LYS A 94 12.68 -8.56 9.17
CA LYS A 94 12.86 -7.20 9.70
C LYS A 94 12.70 -6.18 8.60
N VAL A 95 11.92 -5.15 8.89
CA VAL A 95 11.74 -4.00 8.00
C VAL A 95 12.20 -2.77 8.76
N MET A 96 13.24 -2.10 8.26
CA MET A 96 13.81 -0.92 8.86
C MET A 96 13.30 0.32 8.15
N VAL A 97 12.77 1.24 8.92
CA VAL A 97 12.14 2.46 8.41
C VAL A 97 12.90 3.65 8.98
N GLU A 98 13.13 4.66 8.16
CA GLU A 98 13.83 5.87 8.59
C GLU A 98 13.05 6.63 9.68
N GLY A 99 13.76 7.24 10.54
CA GLY A 99 13.20 8.03 11.65
C GLY A 99 12.90 7.17 12.88
#